data_59342479e5e0291e136d8d89c26f4d28
#
_entry.id   59342479e5e0291e136d8d89c26f4d28
#
_cell.length_a   1.000
_cell.length_b   1.000
_cell.length_c   1.000
_cell.angle_alpha   90.00
_cell.angle_beta   90.00
_cell.angle_gamma   90.00
#
_symmetry.space_group_name_H-M   'P 1'
#
loop_
_entity.id
_entity.type
_entity.pdbx_description
1 polymer ?
#
loop_
_entity_poly.entity_id
_entity_poly.type
_entity_poly.pdbx_seq_one_letter_code
_entity_poly.pdbx_strand_id
1 'polypeptide(L)'
;GEERRPVFQSTARDFIEKAIESDRAFLAAYNPEVDKLAFEREWTARQSGARSEVHSFEPNYQGSSVAWGPPGSSCSAIGSHQFAARAGHHLAPLRLASGQDVFEQLGEGFTLIELGVPEGGAEDFAAAAKALNIPLKLVRDHHAESRDFYQARLVLVRPDQFVAWSSNEDTGDASSILTRAVGAGP
;
A
#
# COMPACT_ATOMS: atom_id res chain seq x y z
N GLY A 1 -7.51 -4.55 12.60
CA GLY A 1 -8.95 -4.44 12.68
C GLY A 1 -9.48 -3.08 13.09
N GLU A 2 -9.18 -2.60 14.30
CA GLU A 2 -9.76 -1.34 14.83
C GLU A 2 -9.23 -0.10 14.14
N GLU A 3 -7.95 -0.03 13.82
CA GLU A 3 -7.33 1.10 13.09
C GLU A 3 -7.86 1.21 11.65
N ARG A 4 -8.22 0.09 11.04
CA ARG A 4 -8.69 0.00 9.65
C ARG A 4 -10.11 0.54 9.47
N ARG A 5 -10.99 0.27 10.43
CA ARG A 5 -12.41 0.60 10.33
C ARG A 5 -12.70 2.10 10.18
N PRO A 6 -12.11 3.01 11.00
CA PRO A 6 -12.37 4.44 10.89
C PRO A 6 -11.94 5.03 9.54
N VAL A 7 -10.78 4.58 9.01
CA VAL A 7 -10.25 5.07 7.73
C VAL A 7 -11.18 4.73 6.57
N PHE A 8 -11.66 3.48 6.50
CA PHE A 8 -12.59 3.08 5.45
C PHE A 8 -13.97 3.70 5.60
N GLN A 9 -14.48 3.77 6.83
CA GLN A 9 -15.83 4.32 7.07
C GLN A 9 -15.88 5.82 6.81
N SER A 10 -14.93 6.61 7.29
CA SER A 10 -14.88 8.04 7.05
C SER A 10 -14.67 8.35 5.58
N THR A 11 -13.71 7.67 4.95
CA THR A 11 -13.37 7.93 3.54
C THR A 11 -14.50 7.55 2.60
N ALA A 12 -15.10 6.38 2.77
CA ALA A 12 -16.24 5.97 1.93
C ALA A 12 -17.42 6.93 2.11
N ARG A 13 -17.71 7.34 3.34
CA ARG A 13 -18.76 8.31 3.63
C ARG A 13 -18.46 9.67 3.01
N ASP A 14 -17.27 10.21 3.25
CA ASP A 14 -16.86 11.52 2.74
C ASP A 14 -16.84 11.56 1.21
N PHE A 15 -16.40 10.48 0.56
CA PHE A 15 -16.46 10.35 -0.90
C PHE A 15 -17.89 10.35 -1.43
N ILE A 16 -18.78 9.56 -0.81
CA ILE A 16 -20.18 9.48 -1.23
C ILE A 16 -20.90 10.80 -0.97
N GLU A 17 -20.74 11.40 0.20
CA GLU A 17 -21.38 12.68 0.54
C GLU A 17 -20.93 13.80 -0.39
N LYS A 18 -19.63 13.94 -0.63
CA LYS A 18 -19.07 14.92 -1.57
C LYS A 18 -19.53 14.67 -3.01
N ALA A 19 -19.60 13.41 -3.46
CA ALA A 19 -20.11 13.08 -4.79
C ALA A 19 -21.58 13.48 -4.94
N ILE A 20 -22.42 13.16 -3.94
CA ILE A 20 -23.85 13.53 -3.96
C ILE A 20 -24.03 15.05 -3.93
N GLU A 21 -23.31 15.78 -3.09
CA GLU A 21 -23.37 17.25 -3.03
C GLU A 21 -22.92 17.88 -4.35
N SER A 22 -21.83 17.38 -4.91
CA SER A 22 -21.29 17.82 -6.18
C SER A 22 -22.26 17.55 -7.34
N ASP A 23 -22.92 16.38 -7.35
CA ASP A 23 -23.95 16.05 -8.35
C ASP A 23 -25.18 16.95 -8.24
N ARG A 24 -25.65 17.18 -7.02
CA ARG A 24 -26.77 18.10 -6.77
C ARG A 24 -26.46 19.53 -7.23
N ALA A 25 -25.29 20.03 -6.90
CA ALA A 25 -24.84 21.36 -7.30
C ALA A 25 -24.76 21.48 -8.83
N PHE A 26 -24.22 20.44 -9.48
CA PHE A 26 -24.13 20.40 -10.94
C PHE A 26 -25.53 20.42 -11.60
N LEU A 27 -26.44 19.54 -11.18
CA LEU A 27 -27.79 19.45 -11.73
C LEU A 27 -28.63 20.70 -11.44
N ALA A 28 -28.33 21.42 -10.35
CA ALA A 28 -28.97 22.71 -10.07
C ALA A 28 -28.46 23.85 -10.98
N ALA A 29 -27.19 23.78 -11.38
CA ALA A 29 -26.55 24.80 -12.21
C ALA A 29 -26.78 24.59 -13.72
N TYR A 30 -26.86 23.33 -14.15
CA TYR A 30 -26.91 22.95 -15.55
C TYR A 30 -28.11 22.07 -15.85
N ASN A 31 -29.08 22.60 -16.63
CA ASN A 31 -30.25 21.86 -17.08
C ASN A 31 -30.14 21.55 -18.58
N PRO A 32 -30.06 20.26 -18.98
CA PRO A 32 -29.90 19.87 -20.37
C PRO A 32 -31.11 20.23 -21.26
N GLU A 33 -32.29 20.44 -20.67
CA GLU A 33 -33.49 20.87 -21.39
C GLU A 33 -33.46 22.37 -21.73
N VAL A 34 -32.71 23.17 -21.00
CA VAL A 34 -32.57 24.62 -21.19
C VAL A 34 -31.37 24.98 -22.05
N ASP A 35 -30.19 24.38 -21.73
CA ASP A 35 -28.93 24.57 -22.47
C ASP A 35 -28.15 23.28 -22.55
N LYS A 36 -28.43 22.48 -23.56
CA LYS A 36 -27.79 21.18 -23.80
C LYS A 36 -26.28 21.30 -24.02
N LEU A 37 -25.84 22.34 -24.75
CA LEU A 37 -24.43 22.51 -25.07
C LEU A 37 -23.60 22.86 -23.82
N ALA A 38 -24.11 23.73 -22.96
CA ALA A 38 -23.45 24.05 -21.70
C ALA A 38 -23.42 22.84 -20.80
N PHE A 39 -24.50 22.07 -20.69
CA PHE A 39 -24.54 20.83 -19.93
C PHE A 39 -23.49 19.81 -20.42
N GLU A 40 -23.43 19.50 -21.71
CA GLU A 40 -22.51 18.53 -22.29
C GLU A 40 -21.05 18.94 -22.11
N ARG A 41 -20.70 20.22 -22.23
CA ARG A 41 -19.36 20.75 -22.00
C ARG A 41 -18.93 20.55 -20.55
N GLU A 42 -19.77 20.99 -19.62
CA GLU A 42 -19.43 20.91 -18.19
C GLU A 42 -19.48 19.48 -17.67
N TRP A 43 -20.37 18.63 -18.19
CA TRP A 43 -20.40 17.21 -17.89
C TRP A 43 -19.11 16.50 -18.34
N THR A 44 -18.61 16.81 -19.54
CA THR A 44 -17.35 16.25 -20.04
C THR A 44 -16.15 16.70 -19.21
N ALA A 45 -16.07 17.97 -18.83
CA ALA A 45 -15.04 18.50 -17.95
C ALA A 45 -15.05 17.82 -16.58
N ARG A 46 -16.25 17.61 -16.01
CA ARG A 46 -16.44 16.91 -14.75
C ARG A 46 -15.98 15.45 -14.79
N GLN A 47 -16.31 14.72 -15.85
CA GLN A 47 -15.86 13.32 -16.00
C GLN A 47 -14.34 13.21 -16.08
N SER A 48 -13.66 14.19 -16.66
CA SER A 48 -12.20 14.24 -16.67
C SER A 48 -11.62 14.49 -15.28
N GLY A 49 -12.26 15.33 -14.47
CA GLY A 49 -11.88 15.55 -13.06
C GLY A 49 -12.14 14.33 -12.18
N ALA A 50 -13.27 13.65 -12.34
CA ALA A 50 -13.60 12.44 -11.57
C ALA A 50 -12.61 11.31 -11.79
N ARG A 51 -12.03 11.18 -12.98
CA ARG A 51 -10.93 10.24 -13.24
C ARG A 51 -9.68 10.55 -12.39
N SER A 52 -9.38 11.83 -12.19
CA SER A 52 -8.26 12.25 -11.33
C SER A 52 -8.47 11.86 -9.87
N GLU A 53 -9.69 11.94 -9.35
CA GLU A 53 -10.01 11.52 -7.96
C GLU A 53 -9.85 10.01 -7.75
N VAL A 54 -10.27 9.19 -8.71
CA VAL A 54 -10.06 7.74 -8.67
C VAL A 54 -8.58 7.39 -8.65
N HIS A 55 -7.74 8.14 -9.37
CA HIS A 55 -6.28 7.95 -9.37
C HIS A 55 -5.61 8.29 -8.05
N SER A 56 -6.23 9.04 -7.17
CA SER A 56 -5.68 9.36 -5.84
C SER A 56 -6.13 8.39 -4.73
N PHE A 57 -7.09 7.49 -5.02
CA PHE A 57 -7.57 6.52 -4.03
C PHE A 57 -6.56 5.38 -3.85
N GLU A 58 -5.77 5.48 -2.79
CA GLU A 58 -4.77 4.49 -2.38
C GLU A 58 -4.86 4.29 -0.86
N PRO A 59 -5.73 3.37 -0.38
CA PRO A 59 -5.81 3.07 1.04
C PRO A 59 -4.46 2.63 1.59
N ASN A 60 -3.97 3.30 2.62
CA ASN A 60 -2.71 2.98 3.26
C ASN A 60 -2.79 3.07 4.78
N TYR A 61 -1.85 2.43 5.44
CA TYR A 61 -1.77 2.25 6.90
C TYR A 61 -0.43 2.79 7.44
N GLN A 62 0.12 3.86 6.87
CA GLN A 62 1.44 4.38 7.27
C GLN A 62 1.59 4.66 8.76
N GLY A 63 0.55 5.13 9.44
CA GLY A 63 0.56 5.40 10.87
C GLY A 63 0.15 4.23 11.76
N SER A 64 -0.03 3.02 11.18
CA SER A 64 -0.46 1.84 11.94
C SER A 64 0.60 1.35 12.91
N SER A 65 0.15 0.85 14.06
CA SER A 65 1.01 0.20 15.06
C SER A 65 1.77 -1.02 14.53
N VAL A 66 1.28 -1.65 13.45
CA VAL A 66 1.87 -2.86 12.84
C VAL A 66 2.67 -2.59 11.56
N ALA A 67 2.93 -1.32 11.24
CA ALA A 67 3.72 -0.91 10.09
C ALA A 67 4.84 0.07 10.52
N TRP A 68 6.02 -0.07 9.93
CA TRP A 68 7.17 0.80 10.19
C TRP A 68 7.18 2.00 9.21
N GLY A 69 6.09 2.76 9.19
CA GLY A 69 6.00 3.98 8.38
C GLY A 69 6.79 5.16 8.99
N PRO A 70 6.90 6.26 8.25
CA PRO A 70 7.55 7.47 8.74
C PRO A 70 6.91 7.97 10.05
N PRO A 71 7.71 8.49 11.01
CA PRO A 71 7.18 9.04 12.25
C PRO A 71 6.14 10.14 12.01
N GLY A 72 5.04 10.12 12.76
CA GLY A 72 3.97 11.11 12.63
C GLY A 72 3.02 10.89 11.45
N SER A 73 3.20 9.83 10.66
CA SER A 73 2.25 9.44 9.62
C SER A 73 0.93 8.96 10.22
N SER A 74 -0.13 9.08 9.44
CA SER A 74 -1.46 8.57 9.77
C SER A 74 -2.02 7.74 8.62
N CYS A 75 -2.89 6.77 8.95
CA CYS A 75 -3.63 6.02 7.96
C CYS A 75 -4.45 6.97 7.06
N SER A 76 -4.46 6.70 5.76
CA SER A 76 -5.15 7.51 4.77
C SER A 76 -5.78 6.63 3.70
N ALA A 77 -6.79 7.14 3.03
CA ALA A 77 -7.32 6.52 1.83
C ALA A 77 -6.81 7.18 0.54
N ILE A 78 -6.00 8.22 0.67
CA ILE A 78 -5.43 8.96 -0.44
C ILE A 78 -3.93 8.72 -0.49
N GLY A 79 -3.40 8.45 -1.67
CA GLY A 79 -1.98 8.23 -1.91
C GLY A 79 -1.58 8.62 -3.32
N SER A 80 -0.32 8.32 -3.67
CA SER A 80 0.31 8.73 -4.93
C SER A 80 0.54 7.56 -5.90
N HIS A 81 0.05 6.37 -5.60
CA HIS A 81 0.23 5.14 -6.39
C HIS A 81 1.68 4.91 -6.84
N GLN A 82 2.61 5.06 -5.91
CA GLN A 82 4.02 4.77 -6.19
C GLN A 82 4.28 3.27 -6.09
N PHE A 83 5.17 2.78 -6.95
CA PHE A 83 5.53 1.36 -6.97
C PHE A 83 6.57 0.97 -5.90
N ALA A 84 7.26 1.94 -5.31
CA ALA A 84 8.20 1.69 -4.22
C ALA A 84 7.55 0.93 -3.06
N ALA A 85 8.26 -0.01 -2.46
CA ALA A 85 7.80 -0.75 -1.30
C ALA A 85 7.83 0.15 -0.06
N ARG A 86 6.68 0.73 0.28
CA ARG A 86 6.52 1.65 1.42
C ARG A 86 5.71 0.99 2.52
N ALA A 87 6.22 1.03 3.75
CA ALA A 87 5.50 0.49 4.91
C ALA A 87 4.11 1.12 5.06
N GLY A 88 3.11 0.28 5.24
CA GLY A 88 1.70 0.67 5.31
C GLY A 88 0.98 0.74 3.96
N HIS A 89 1.67 0.57 2.83
CA HIS A 89 1.07 0.53 1.50
C HIS A 89 0.91 -0.90 1.00
N HIS A 90 -0.03 -1.11 0.09
CA HIS A 90 -0.17 -2.38 -0.60
C HIS A 90 1.07 -2.62 -1.48
N LEU A 91 1.55 -3.86 -1.52
CA LEU A 91 2.67 -4.23 -2.38
C LEU A 91 2.28 -3.99 -3.84
N ALA A 92 3.16 -3.35 -4.61
CA ALA A 92 2.94 -3.17 -6.03
C ALA A 92 3.18 -4.49 -6.80
N PRO A 93 2.45 -4.77 -7.90
CA PRO A 93 2.68 -5.94 -8.72
C PRO A 93 4.05 -5.87 -9.40
N LEU A 94 4.79 -6.97 -9.37
CA LEU A 94 6.10 -7.10 -10.01
C LEU A 94 6.26 -8.52 -10.57
N ARG A 95 6.74 -8.62 -11.79
CA ARG A 95 7.19 -9.90 -12.35
C ARG A 95 8.64 -10.14 -11.95
N LEU A 96 8.86 -11.19 -11.18
CA LEU A 96 10.19 -11.58 -10.69
C LEU A 96 11.05 -12.17 -11.83
N ALA A 97 12.36 -12.27 -11.61
CA ALA A 97 13.30 -12.89 -12.54
C ALA A 97 12.93 -14.33 -12.94
N SER A 98 12.22 -15.04 -12.09
CA SER A 98 11.64 -16.36 -12.38
C SER A 98 10.53 -16.34 -13.45
N GLY A 99 10.03 -15.17 -13.82
CA GLY A 99 8.88 -14.97 -14.69
C GLY A 99 7.53 -15.08 -13.98
N GLN A 100 7.50 -15.37 -12.68
CA GLN A 100 6.29 -15.44 -11.88
C GLN A 100 5.90 -14.06 -11.33
N ASP A 101 4.61 -13.85 -11.06
CA ASP A 101 4.15 -12.66 -10.38
C ASP A 101 4.52 -12.73 -8.88
N VAL A 102 4.89 -11.60 -8.29
CA VAL A 102 5.28 -11.53 -6.87
C VAL A 102 4.17 -12.06 -5.96
N PHE A 103 2.90 -11.82 -6.28
CA PHE A 103 1.77 -12.29 -5.48
C PHE A 103 1.63 -13.81 -5.47
N GLU A 104 2.03 -14.50 -6.55
CA GLU A 104 2.06 -15.96 -6.59
C GLU A 104 3.15 -16.54 -5.67
N GLN A 105 4.13 -15.73 -5.32
CA GLN A 105 5.23 -16.11 -4.44
C GLN A 105 4.99 -15.77 -2.96
N LEU A 106 3.96 -15.02 -2.62
CA LEU A 106 3.63 -14.75 -1.21
C LEU A 106 3.22 -16.05 -0.49
N GLY A 107 3.54 -16.13 0.80
CA GLY A 107 3.13 -17.23 1.68
C GLY A 107 1.79 -16.94 2.36
N GLU A 108 1.26 -17.95 3.07
CA GLU A 108 0.06 -17.80 3.91
C GLU A 108 0.31 -16.91 5.14
N GLY A 109 1.56 -16.84 5.62
CA GLY A 109 2.01 -15.95 6.69
C GLY A 109 2.70 -14.72 6.15
N PHE A 110 3.66 -14.22 6.92
CA PHE A 110 4.54 -13.15 6.43
C PHE A 110 5.45 -13.66 5.31
N THR A 111 5.82 -12.75 4.42
CA THR A 111 6.83 -13.02 3.38
C THR A 111 7.91 -11.95 3.47
N LEU A 112 9.18 -12.37 3.57
CA LEU A 112 10.31 -11.48 3.36
C LEU A 112 10.81 -11.66 1.93
N ILE A 113 10.85 -10.57 1.18
CA ILE A 113 11.40 -10.51 -0.17
C ILE A 113 12.80 -9.90 -0.08
N GLU A 114 13.82 -10.65 -0.50
CA GLU A 114 15.20 -10.19 -0.65
C GLU A 114 15.48 -9.90 -2.12
N LEU A 115 15.88 -8.68 -2.42
CA LEU A 115 16.01 -8.15 -3.78
C LEU A 115 17.46 -7.75 -4.09
N GLY A 116 17.90 -8.04 -5.31
CA GLY A 116 19.27 -7.76 -5.75
C GLY A 116 20.28 -8.73 -5.17
N VAL A 117 21.55 -8.27 -5.08
CA VAL A 117 22.63 -9.11 -4.54
C VAL A 117 22.41 -9.34 -3.04
N PRO A 118 22.53 -10.59 -2.55
CA PRO A 118 22.42 -10.87 -1.13
C PRO A 118 23.54 -10.16 -0.33
N GLU A 119 23.13 -9.31 0.60
CA GLU A 119 24.06 -8.56 1.48
C GLU A 119 23.85 -8.93 2.96
N GLY A 120 23.13 -10.04 3.23
CA GLY A 120 22.75 -10.45 4.58
C GLY A 120 21.40 -9.86 5.03
N GLY A 121 21.02 -10.16 6.26
CA GLY A 121 19.78 -9.69 6.90
C GLY A 121 18.59 -10.62 6.70
N ALA A 122 18.46 -11.32 5.58
CA ALA A 122 17.36 -12.28 5.36
C ALA A 122 17.44 -13.48 6.32
N GLU A 123 18.64 -13.95 6.62
CA GLU A 123 18.89 -15.02 7.57
C GLU A 123 18.55 -14.60 9.00
N ASP A 124 18.80 -13.34 9.37
CA ASP A 124 18.45 -12.79 10.69
C ASP A 124 16.92 -12.76 10.87
N PHE A 125 16.19 -12.38 9.82
CA PHE A 125 14.72 -12.48 9.83
C PHE A 125 14.23 -13.92 9.95
N ALA A 126 14.84 -14.86 9.24
CA ALA A 126 14.47 -16.28 9.33
C ALA A 126 14.74 -16.85 10.74
N ALA A 127 15.86 -16.50 11.34
CA ALA A 127 16.22 -16.91 12.70
C ALA A 127 15.26 -16.28 13.74
N ALA A 128 14.98 -14.99 13.62
CA ALA A 128 14.06 -14.27 14.50
C ALA A 128 12.62 -14.80 14.38
N ALA A 129 12.14 -15.02 13.16
CA ALA A 129 10.81 -15.59 12.91
C ALA A 129 10.64 -16.97 13.55
N LYS A 130 11.67 -17.83 13.43
CA LYS A 130 11.71 -19.14 14.08
C LYS A 130 11.66 -19.01 15.60
N ALA A 131 12.45 -18.13 16.18
CA ALA A 131 12.50 -17.90 17.64
C ALA A 131 11.16 -17.36 18.17
N LEU A 132 10.47 -16.51 17.42
CA LEU A 132 9.19 -15.92 17.76
C LEU A 132 7.98 -16.77 17.34
N ASN A 133 8.21 -17.93 16.71
CA ASN A 133 7.17 -18.80 16.16
C ASN A 133 6.22 -18.07 15.17
N ILE A 134 6.80 -17.20 14.34
CA ILE A 134 6.08 -16.45 13.30
C ILE A 134 6.27 -17.16 11.96
N PRO A 135 5.17 -17.55 11.24
CA PRO A 135 5.28 -18.11 9.90
C PRO A 135 5.88 -17.08 8.94
N LEU A 136 7.08 -17.36 8.42
CA LEU A 136 7.78 -16.50 7.48
C LEU A 136 8.25 -17.31 6.27
N LYS A 137 7.83 -16.89 5.08
CA LYS A 137 8.37 -17.37 3.79
C LYS A 137 9.45 -16.41 3.33
N LEU A 138 10.56 -16.97 2.81
CA LEU A 138 11.62 -16.19 2.20
C LEU A 138 11.53 -16.31 0.68
N VAL A 139 11.46 -15.18 -0.02
CA VAL A 139 11.48 -15.07 -1.48
C VAL A 139 12.73 -14.29 -1.87
N ARG A 140 13.48 -14.80 -2.84
CA ARG A 140 14.71 -14.15 -3.32
C ARG A 140 14.59 -13.83 -4.80
N ASP A 141 14.88 -12.60 -5.16
CA ASP A 141 15.01 -12.17 -6.54
C ASP A 141 16.28 -11.33 -6.72
N HIS A 142 17.28 -11.91 -7.34
CA HIS A 142 18.61 -11.32 -7.51
C HIS A 142 18.69 -10.32 -8.66
N HIS A 143 17.58 -9.95 -9.29
CA HIS A 143 17.55 -8.94 -10.34
C HIS A 143 17.68 -7.53 -9.74
N ALA A 144 18.63 -6.76 -10.27
CA ALA A 144 18.82 -5.37 -9.83
C ALA A 144 17.59 -4.50 -10.13
N GLU A 145 16.92 -4.77 -11.25
CA GLU A 145 15.71 -4.06 -11.67
C GLU A 145 14.56 -4.20 -10.66
N SER A 146 14.44 -5.35 -9.99
CA SER A 146 13.43 -5.56 -8.95
C SER A 146 13.71 -4.71 -7.72
N ARG A 147 14.99 -4.57 -7.34
CA ARG A 147 15.42 -3.68 -6.25
C ARG A 147 15.15 -2.22 -6.60
N ASP A 148 15.48 -1.81 -7.82
CA ASP A 148 15.26 -0.45 -8.29
C ASP A 148 13.76 -0.11 -8.35
N PHE A 149 12.93 -1.06 -8.77
CA PHE A 149 11.48 -0.91 -8.82
C PHE A 149 10.85 -0.69 -7.44
N TYR A 150 11.19 -1.54 -6.47
CA TYR A 150 10.70 -1.41 -5.10
C TYR A 150 11.48 -0.39 -4.25
N GLN A 151 12.61 0.09 -4.73
CA GLN A 151 13.52 1.00 -4.02
C GLN A 151 13.89 0.46 -2.63
N ALA A 152 14.01 -0.85 -2.50
CA ALA A 152 14.31 -1.55 -1.27
C ALA A 152 15.06 -2.84 -1.56
N ARG A 153 15.96 -3.22 -0.65
CA ARG A 153 16.67 -4.50 -0.66
C ARG A 153 15.89 -5.61 0.04
N LEU A 154 15.26 -5.26 1.14
CA LEU A 154 14.41 -6.16 1.92
C LEU A 154 13.02 -5.56 2.08
N VAL A 155 12.00 -6.39 1.85
CA VAL A 155 10.59 -6.00 1.97
C VAL A 155 9.86 -7.06 2.78
N LEU A 156 9.37 -6.70 3.96
CA LEU A 156 8.52 -7.56 4.78
C LEU A 156 7.06 -7.32 4.42
N VAL A 157 6.42 -8.34 3.87
CA VAL A 157 5.03 -8.30 3.41
C VAL A 157 4.15 -9.11 4.37
N ARG A 158 3.02 -8.55 4.74
CA ARG A 158 1.99 -9.16 5.57
C ARG A 158 1.10 -10.11 4.77
N PRO A 159 0.35 -11.02 5.43
CA PRO A 159 -0.59 -11.91 4.74
C PRO A 159 -1.68 -11.19 3.92
N ASP A 160 -2.01 -9.95 4.28
CA ASP A 160 -2.96 -9.09 3.57
C ASP A 160 -2.33 -8.27 2.43
N GLN A 161 -1.10 -8.62 2.02
CA GLN A 161 -0.35 -8.02 0.92
C GLN A 161 0.12 -6.57 1.15
N PHE A 162 0.00 -6.07 2.37
CA PHE A 162 0.56 -4.78 2.75
C PHE A 162 2.01 -4.92 3.23
N VAL A 163 2.82 -3.94 2.89
CA VAL A 163 4.21 -3.86 3.35
C VAL A 163 4.21 -3.46 4.83
N ALA A 164 4.78 -4.31 5.70
CA ALA A 164 4.97 -3.97 7.11
C ALA A 164 6.21 -3.12 7.31
N TRP A 165 7.28 -3.43 6.57
CA TRP A 165 8.58 -2.80 6.68
C TRP A 165 9.39 -2.99 5.39
N SER A 166 10.25 -2.03 5.06
CA SER A 166 11.20 -2.14 3.95
C SER A 166 12.48 -1.36 4.26
N SER A 167 13.62 -1.80 3.73
CA SER A 167 14.90 -1.12 3.87
C SER A 167 15.87 -1.46 2.74
N ASN A 168 16.76 -0.52 2.44
CA ASN A 168 17.97 -0.73 1.62
C ASN A 168 19.21 -1.06 2.45
N GLU A 169 19.16 -0.79 3.75
CA GLU A 169 20.27 -0.94 4.70
C GLU A 169 20.12 -2.21 5.52
N ASP A 170 21.13 -2.53 6.31
CA ASP A 170 21.07 -3.64 7.27
C ASP A 170 20.02 -3.40 8.34
N THR A 171 19.39 -4.48 8.75
CA THR A 171 18.11 -4.48 9.46
C THR A 171 18.19 -4.14 10.95
N GLY A 172 19.38 -4.02 11.52
CA GLY A 172 19.58 -3.75 12.93
C GLY A 172 18.91 -4.74 13.89
N ASP A 173 17.59 -4.89 13.87
CA ASP A 173 16.84 -5.78 14.78
C ASP A 173 15.60 -6.40 14.11
N ALA A 174 15.81 -7.55 13.47
CA ALA A 174 14.75 -8.34 12.84
C ALA A 174 13.66 -8.77 13.84
N SER A 175 14.03 -9.03 15.09
CA SER A 175 13.09 -9.45 16.13
C SER A 175 12.10 -8.34 16.48
N SER A 176 12.55 -7.11 16.67
CA SER A 176 11.69 -5.95 16.92
C SER A 176 10.78 -5.67 15.74
N ILE A 177 11.30 -5.78 14.49
CA ILE A 177 10.50 -5.57 13.28
C ILE A 177 9.36 -6.58 13.22
N LEU A 178 9.65 -7.86 13.40
CA LEU A 178 8.64 -8.93 13.38
C LEU A 178 7.64 -8.82 14.53
N THR A 179 8.13 -8.54 15.75
CA THR A 179 7.27 -8.36 16.93
C THR A 179 6.24 -7.25 16.69
N ARG A 180 6.67 -6.12 16.15
CA ARG A 180 5.77 -5.03 15.79
C ARG A 180 4.82 -5.42 14.66
N ALA A 181 5.31 -6.10 13.62
CA ALA A 181 4.48 -6.50 12.48
C ALA A 181 3.32 -7.43 12.86
N VAL A 182 3.49 -8.26 13.91
CA VAL A 182 2.41 -9.11 14.46
C VAL A 182 1.53 -8.38 15.48
N GLY A 183 1.85 -7.12 15.82
CA GLY A 183 1.08 -6.33 16.79
C GLY A 183 1.37 -6.69 18.26
N ALA A 184 2.50 -7.30 18.54
CA ALA A 184 2.97 -7.63 19.90
C ALA A 184 3.99 -6.62 20.45
N GLY A 185 4.28 -5.55 19.69
CA GLY A 185 5.14 -4.45 20.12
C GLY A 185 4.44 -3.52 21.12
N PRO A 186 5.22 -2.73 21.85
CA PRO A 186 4.71 -1.73 22.80
C PRO A 186 3.92 -0.64 22.09
#